data_27f3378732300343abc47b79dbb376b2
#
_entry.id   27f3378732300343abc47b79dbb376b2
#
_cell.length_a   1.000
_cell.length_b   1.000
_cell.length_c   1.000
_cell.angle_alpha   90.00
_cell.angle_beta   90.00
_cell.angle_gamma   90.00
#
_symmetry.space_group_name_H-M   'P 1'
#
loop_
_entity.id
_entity.type
_entity.pdbx_description
1 polymer ?
#
loop_
_entity_poly.entity_id
_entity_poly.type
_entity_poly.pdbx_seq_one_letter_code
_entity_poly.pdbx_strand_id
1 'polypeptide(L)'
;MKIEYITIDAGQRFDAVMPEIPTNSIINKTVTGCGATYAEINAPRHSVIIEPNVPVIEGKMKKHPQILGVFEGVTTEDIIDFLNTNYNDGYLKIMTTPESFPKVRSAMVQTHTDMHGEWFMLFDECERTIQDAGYRGSITLPMDDFFRCKQKAMVSATPIIPSDPRFEQQGFTMKILRPTYDHKPKMLLIHTNNTVGWVRTLMGQVKGKGYPLCIFLNSTDTIHRMICTY
;
A
#
# COMPACT_ATOMS: atom_id res chain seq x y z
N MET A 1 -15.66 0.15 17.58
CA MET A 1 -15.22 1.04 16.48
C MET A 1 -16.41 1.44 15.61
N LYS A 2 -16.60 2.74 15.31
CA LYS A 2 -17.67 3.27 14.44
C LYS A 2 -17.38 2.94 12.96
N ILE A 3 -18.43 2.64 12.18
CA ILE A 3 -18.32 2.37 10.72
C ILE A 3 -19.06 3.48 9.97
N GLU A 4 -18.42 4.04 8.96
CA GLU A 4 -18.97 5.05 8.07
C GLU A 4 -18.86 4.56 6.62
N TYR A 5 -19.89 4.85 5.80
CA TYR A 5 -19.91 4.47 4.39
C TYR A 5 -19.79 5.71 3.53
N ILE A 6 -18.93 5.62 2.51
CA ILE A 6 -18.67 6.70 1.56
C ILE A 6 -18.92 6.15 0.16
N THR A 7 -19.80 6.78 -0.59
CA THR A 7 -20.13 6.37 -1.96
C THR A 7 -19.04 6.84 -2.93
N ILE A 8 -18.70 5.99 -3.90
CA ILE A 8 -17.77 6.31 -4.99
C ILE A 8 -18.37 5.85 -6.33
N ASP A 9 -18.42 6.75 -7.30
CA ASP A 9 -19.00 6.48 -8.61
C ASP A 9 -17.97 5.90 -9.60
N ALA A 10 -18.46 5.34 -10.70
CA ALA A 10 -17.60 4.80 -11.75
C ALA A 10 -16.71 5.91 -12.34
N GLY A 11 -15.40 5.64 -12.42
CA GLY A 11 -14.41 6.62 -12.91
C GLY A 11 -14.03 7.69 -11.89
N GLN A 12 -14.69 7.77 -10.75
CA GLN A 12 -14.34 8.69 -9.68
C GLN A 12 -13.09 8.17 -8.94
N ARG A 13 -12.20 9.07 -8.59
CA ARG A 13 -11.00 8.77 -7.82
C ARG A 13 -11.23 8.98 -6.33
N PHE A 14 -10.37 8.36 -5.53
CA PHE A 14 -10.40 8.46 -4.07
C PHE A 14 -10.33 9.92 -3.58
N ASP A 15 -9.43 10.72 -4.15
CA ASP A 15 -9.23 12.13 -3.80
C ASP A 15 -10.44 13.02 -4.08
N ALA A 16 -11.34 12.62 -5.00
CA ALA A 16 -12.58 13.35 -5.25
C ALA A 16 -13.64 13.15 -4.15
N VAL A 17 -13.61 12.01 -3.43
CA VAL A 17 -14.55 11.71 -2.34
C VAL A 17 -13.93 11.88 -0.97
N MET A 18 -12.60 11.83 -0.89
CA MET A 18 -11.81 12.00 0.33
C MET A 18 -10.49 12.70 -0.04
N PRO A 19 -10.48 14.03 -0.10
CA PRO A 19 -9.29 14.81 -0.50
C PRO A 19 -8.08 14.57 0.41
N GLU A 20 -8.34 14.32 1.69
CA GLU A 20 -7.32 13.96 2.68
C GLU A 20 -7.77 12.72 3.46
N ILE A 21 -6.84 11.82 3.73
CA ILE A 21 -7.10 10.67 4.60
C ILE A 21 -7.22 11.18 6.04
N PRO A 22 -8.38 10.98 6.70
CA PRO A 22 -8.56 11.45 8.07
C PRO A 22 -7.68 10.68 9.06
N THR A 23 -7.20 11.36 10.10
CA THR A 23 -6.48 10.71 11.19
C THR A 23 -7.38 9.72 11.94
N ASN A 24 -6.77 8.73 12.58
CA ASN A 24 -7.44 7.67 13.32
C ASN A 24 -8.53 6.97 12.49
N SER A 25 -8.21 6.66 11.24
CA SER A 25 -9.13 5.97 10.34
C SER A 25 -8.53 4.69 9.75
N ILE A 26 -9.39 3.71 9.54
CA ILE A 26 -9.11 2.51 8.74
C ILE A 26 -9.97 2.60 7.49
N ILE A 27 -9.32 2.78 6.35
CA ILE A 27 -10.02 2.93 5.07
C ILE A 27 -10.13 1.58 4.38
N ASN A 28 -11.34 1.07 4.24
CA ASN A 28 -11.64 -0.01 3.31
C ASN A 28 -11.93 0.58 1.94
N LYS A 29 -10.94 0.55 1.06
CA LYS A 29 -11.08 1.08 -0.30
C LYS A 29 -11.95 0.20 -1.21
N THR A 30 -12.29 -1.04 -0.81
CA THR A 30 -13.14 -2.00 -1.55
C THR A 30 -12.61 -2.29 -2.95
N VAL A 31 -12.26 -1.25 -3.70
CA VAL A 31 -11.73 -1.33 -5.06
C VAL A 31 -10.23 -1.00 -5.05
N THR A 32 -9.42 -1.88 -5.64
CA THR A 32 -8.00 -1.64 -5.83
C THR A 32 -7.75 -0.54 -6.86
N GLY A 33 -6.65 0.20 -6.72
CA GLY A 33 -6.28 1.22 -7.71
C GLY A 33 -7.14 2.49 -7.69
N CYS A 34 -8.04 2.68 -6.72
CA CYS A 34 -8.88 3.88 -6.61
C CYS A 34 -8.10 5.17 -6.32
N GLY A 35 -6.82 5.09 -5.90
CA GLY A 35 -5.95 6.25 -5.73
C GLY A 35 -5.76 6.71 -4.28
N ALA A 36 -6.00 5.88 -3.27
CA ALA A 36 -5.82 6.26 -1.86
C ALA A 36 -4.37 6.67 -1.53
N THR A 37 -3.38 5.86 -1.94
CA THR A 37 -1.96 6.21 -1.78
C THR A 37 -1.59 7.48 -2.56
N TYR A 38 -2.18 7.68 -3.74
CA TYR A 38 -1.98 8.89 -4.53
C TYR A 38 -2.51 10.13 -3.80
N ALA A 39 -3.67 10.03 -3.16
CA ALA A 39 -4.23 11.13 -2.36
C ALA A 39 -3.25 11.54 -1.24
N GLU A 40 -2.65 10.57 -0.52
CA GLU A 40 -1.68 10.88 0.53
C GLU A 40 -0.37 11.45 -0.01
N ILE A 41 0.12 10.96 -1.14
CA ILE A 41 1.32 11.52 -1.79
C ILE A 41 1.15 13.00 -2.10
N ASN A 42 -0.05 13.42 -2.49
CA ASN A 42 -0.37 14.81 -2.85
C ASN A 42 -0.98 15.63 -1.70
N ALA A 43 -1.22 15.03 -0.54
CA ALA A 43 -1.75 15.75 0.62
C ALA A 43 -0.75 16.81 1.12
N PRO A 44 -1.21 18.00 1.55
CA PRO A 44 -0.36 19.09 1.99
C PRO A 44 0.15 18.87 3.44
N ARG A 45 0.89 17.79 3.66
CA ARG A 45 1.51 17.42 4.94
C ARG A 45 2.71 16.51 4.73
N HIS A 46 3.64 16.48 5.68
CA HIS A 46 4.70 15.48 5.70
C HIS A 46 4.12 14.08 5.98
N SER A 47 4.61 13.06 5.28
CA SER A 47 4.06 11.71 5.45
C SER A 47 5.13 10.62 5.40
N VAL A 48 5.01 9.65 6.31
CA VAL A 48 5.66 8.34 6.22
C VAL A 48 4.61 7.32 5.80
N ILE A 49 4.82 6.69 4.66
CA ILE A 49 3.92 5.67 4.09
C ILE A 49 4.61 4.31 4.21
N ILE A 50 4.03 3.43 5.00
CA ILE A 50 4.49 2.04 5.15
C ILE A 50 3.85 1.22 4.04
N GLU A 51 4.66 0.71 3.13
CA GLU A 51 4.25 -0.10 1.97
C GLU A 51 5.06 -1.41 1.95
N PRO A 52 4.43 -2.58 2.06
CA PRO A 52 5.17 -3.85 2.18
C PRO A 52 5.86 -4.32 0.89
N ASN A 53 5.57 -3.68 -0.26
CA ASN A 53 6.03 -4.15 -1.56
C ASN A 53 7.02 -3.16 -2.21
N VAL A 54 8.29 -3.53 -2.29
CA VAL A 54 9.34 -2.71 -2.95
C VAL A 54 8.98 -2.30 -4.38
N PRO A 55 8.46 -3.18 -5.27
CA PRO A 55 8.09 -2.78 -6.63
C PRO A 55 7.01 -1.68 -6.67
N VAL A 56 6.13 -1.61 -5.66
CA VAL A 56 5.14 -0.53 -5.56
C VAL A 56 5.82 0.79 -5.21
N ILE A 57 6.76 0.79 -4.26
CA ILE A 57 7.56 1.96 -3.87
C ILE A 57 8.31 2.49 -5.09
N GLU A 58 9.06 1.64 -5.79
CA GLU A 58 9.80 2.02 -7.01
C GLU A 58 8.90 2.58 -8.11
N GLY A 59 7.73 1.95 -8.31
CA GLY A 59 6.74 2.42 -9.27
C GLY A 59 6.16 3.80 -8.92
N LYS A 60 6.05 4.12 -7.62
CA LYS A 60 5.62 5.44 -7.14
C LYS A 60 6.72 6.48 -7.30
N MET A 61 7.97 6.16 -6.94
CA MET A 61 9.11 7.05 -7.12
C MET A 61 9.30 7.49 -8.58
N LYS A 62 9.12 6.58 -9.53
CA LYS A 62 9.18 6.91 -10.97
C LYS A 62 8.15 7.94 -11.41
N LYS A 63 6.97 7.95 -10.79
CA LYS A 63 5.86 8.86 -11.11
C LYS A 63 5.85 10.12 -10.27
N HIS A 64 6.48 10.08 -9.11
CA HIS A 64 6.51 11.13 -8.11
C HIS A 64 7.94 11.32 -7.59
N PRO A 65 8.81 12.06 -8.31
CA PRO A 65 10.23 12.20 -7.97
C PRO A 65 10.51 12.81 -6.58
N GLN A 66 9.51 13.47 -5.99
CA GLN A 66 9.59 14.06 -4.64
C GLN A 66 9.52 13.02 -3.51
N ILE A 67 9.25 11.73 -3.81
CA ILE A 67 9.20 10.67 -2.81
C ILE A 67 10.58 10.10 -2.59
N LEU A 68 10.99 9.98 -1.33
CA LEU A 68 12.10 9.12 -0.95
C LEU A 68 11.59 7.70 -0.68
N GLY A 69 12.03 6.73 -1.49
CA GLY A 69 11.78 5.30 -1.20
C GLY A 69 12.89 4.74 -0.32
N VAL A 70 12.51 4.08 0.77
CA VAL A 70 13.44 3.46 1.73
C VAL A 70 13.20 1.96 1.82
N PHE A 71 14.13 1.20 1.28
CA PHE A 71 14.13 -0.27 1.26
C PHE A 71 15.58 -0.79 1.33
N GLU A 72 15.82 -2.04 1.00
CA GLU A 72 17.18 -2.60 1.00
C GLU A 72 18.11 -1.76 0.12
N GLY A 73 19.31 -1.47 0.63
CA GLY A 73 20.32 -0.65 -0.07
C GLY A 73 20.27 0.86 0.27
N VAL A 74 19.15 1.40 0.75
CA VAL A 74 19.08 2.80 1.23
C VAL A 74 19.62 2.88 2.66
N THR A 75 20.50 3.84 2.93
CA THR A 75 21.13 4.04 4.24
C THR A 75 20.40 5.07 5.10
N THR A 76 20.76 5.14 6.38
CA THR A 76 20.25 6.19 7.28
C THR A 76 20.75 7.57 6.85
N GLU A 77 21.98 7.65 6.36
CA GLU A 77 22.64 8.85 5.87
C GLU A 77 21.89 9.42 4.65
N ASP A 78 21.47 8.59 3.70
CA ASP A 78 20.67 9.03 2.54
C ASP A 78 19.36 9.69 3.00
N ILE A 79 18.75 9.18 4.08
CA ILE A 79 17.50 9.74 4.62
C ILE A 79 17.78 11.07 5.33
N ILE A 80 18.90 11.17 6.08
CA ILE A 80 19.32 12.41 6.74
C ILE A 80 19.57 13.51 5.69
N ASP A 81 20.27 13.17 4.62
CA ASP A 81 20.55 14.11 3.53
C ASP A 81 19.25 14.58 2.85
N PHE A 82 18.31 13.66 2.61
CA PHE A 82 17.00 14.01 2.07
C PHE A 82 16.22 14.94 2.98
N LEU A 83 16.18 14.68 4.29
CA LEU A 83 15.49 15.51 5.27
C LEU A 83 16.11 16.91 5.33
N ASN A 84 17.43 17.01 5.42
CA ASN A 84 18.14 18.29 5.54
C ASN A 84 18.05 19.14 4.28
N THR A 85 18.07 18.51 3.10
CA THR A 85 18.08 19.23 1.82
C THR A 85 16.69 19.75 1.46
N ASN A 86 15.63 19.01 1.76
CA ASN A 86 14.30 19.27 1.19
C ASN A 86 13.28 19.77 2.22
N TYR A 87 13.62 19.89 3.50
CA TYR A 87 12.66 20.24 4.56
C TYR A 87 11.95 21.59 4.34
N ASN A 88 12.60 22.52 3.67
CA ASN A 88 12.05 23.85 3.38
C ASN A 88 11.36 23.95 2.01
N ASP A 89 11.40 22.90 1.18
CA ASP A 89 10.93 22.94 -0.21
C ASP A 89 9.50 22.41 -0.38
N GLY A 90 8.81 22.15 0.73
CA GLY A 90 7.43 21.66 0.73
C GLY A 90 7.19 20.45 1.61
N TYR A 91 6.16 19.68 1.29
CA TYR A 91 5.80 18.51 2.10
C TYR A 91 6.57 17.26 1.66
N LEU A 92 7.39 16.75 2.56
CA LEU A 92 8.21 15.57 2.33
C LEU A 92 7.36 14.30 2.39
N LYS A 93 7.68 13.35 1.50
CA LYS A 93 7.05 12.04 1.43
C LYS A 93 8.11 10.95 1.48
N ILE A 94 8.05 10.10 2.49
CA ILE A 94 8.92 8.92 2.63
C ILE A 94 8.04 7.68 2.49
N MET A 95 8.34 6.82 1.52
CA MET A 95 7.73 5.49 1.43
C MET A 95 8.74 4.44 1.86
N THR A 96 8.38 3.58 2.78
CA THR A 96 9.31 2.59 3.33
C THR A 96 8.66 1.23 3.50
N THR A 97 9.46 0.16 3.36
CA THR A 97 9.02 -1.15 3.82
C THR A 97 9.04 -1.21 5.36
N PRO A 98 8.21 -2.06 5.98
CA PRO A 98 8.22 -2.25 7.43
C PRO A 98 9.60 -2.57 7.99
N GLU A 99 10.38 -3.39 7.29
CA GLU A 99 11.73 -3.81 7.68
C GLU A 99 12.74 -2.65 7.64
N SER A 100 12.55 -1.71 6.72
CA SER A 100 13.45 -0.56 6.56
C SER A 100 13.02 0.65 7.39
N PHE A 101 11.82 0.65 7.94
CA PHE A 101 11.30 1.74 8.78
C PHE A 101 12.22 2.14 9.95
N PRO A 102 12.94 1.22 10.65
CA PRO A 102 13.90 1.60 11.69
C PRO A 102 14.96 2.59 11.22
N LYS A 103 15.35 2.57 9.93
CA LYS A 103 16.30 3.55 9.37
C LYS A 103 15.67 4.94 9.30
N VAL A 104 14.38 5.02 8.89
CA VAL A 104 13.63 6.29 8.86
C VAL A 104 13.52 6.88 10.26
N ARG A 105 13.15 6.06 11.24
CA ARG A 105 13.08 6.48 12.65
C ARG A 105 14.45 6.98 13.15
N SER A 106 15.52 6.26 12.85
CA SER A 106 16.88 6.65 13.25
C SER A 106 17.30 7.99 12.65
N ALA A 107 17.05 8.19 11.35
CA ALA A 107 17.33 9.45 10.66
C ALA A 107 16.55 10.63 11.26
N MET A 108 15.25 10.45 11.51
CA MET A 108 14.41 11.49 12.12
C MET A 108 14.85 11.87 13.54
N VAL A 109 15.32 10.89 14.34
CA VAL A 109 15.91 11.18 15.66
C VAL A 109 17.20 11.99 15.52
N GLN A 110 18.07 11.66 14.58
CA GLN A 110 19.35 12.34 14.38
C GLN A 110 19.18 13.76 13.82
N THR A 111 18.14 14.00 13.02
CA THR A 111 17.81 15.32 12.49
C THR A 111 16.89 16.14 13.41
N HIS A 112 16.56 15.63 14.60
CA HIS A 112 15.60 16.25 15.53
C HIS A 112 14.21 16.49 14.93
N THR A 113 13.81 15.68 13.94
CA THR A 113 12.49 15.76 13.30
C THR A 113 11.43 15.11 14.20
N ASP A 114 10.37 15.84 14.55
CA ASP A 114 9.25 15.31 15.36
C ASP A 114 8.30 14.47 14.51
N MET A 115 8.72 13.22 14.24
CA MET A 115 7.91 12.26 13.49
C MET A 115 6.52 12.06 14.10
N HIS A 116 6.43 12.00 15.42
CA HIS A 116 5.17 11.67 16.09
C HIS A 116 4.19 12.85 16.16
N GLY A 117 4.69 14.09 16.18
CA GLY A 117 3.88 15.30 16.30
C GLY A 117 3.50 15.93 14.97
N GLU A 118 4.40 15.87 13.99
CA GLU A 118 4.30 16.67 12.75
C GLU A 118 4.04 15.84 11.49
N TRP A 119 4.35 14.53 11.51
CA TRP A 119 4.21 13.66 10.34
C TRP A 119 2.94 12.81 10.40
N PHE A 120 2.32 12.65 9.25
CA PHE A 120 1.24 11.67 9.07
C PHE A 120 1.82 10.30 8.78
N MET A 121 1.37 9.28 9.49
CA MET A 121 1.81 7.90 9.26
C MET A 121 0.69 7.09 8.62
N LEU A 122 0.93 6.62 7.40
CA LEU A 122 0.00 5.78 6.65
C LEU A 122 0.53 4.35 6.54
N PHE A 123 -0.30 3.37 6.93
CA PHE A 123 -0.11 1.97 6.52
C PHE A 123 -0.94 1.69 5.28
N ASP A 124 -0.28 1.48 4.14
CA ASP A 124 -0.93 0.99 2.93
C ASP A 124 -0.87 -0.54 2.88
N GLU A 125 -1.89 -1.18 2.31
CA GLU A 125 -2.07 -2.64 2.28
C GLU A 125 -1.93 -3.28 3.69
N CYS A 126 -2.58 -2.68 4.69
CA CYS A 126 -2.41 -3.01 6.11
C CYS A 126 -2.78 -4.46 6.46
N GLU A 127 -3.59 -5.15 5.65
CA GLU A 127 -3.91 -6.57 5.84
C GLU A 127 -2.65 -7.46 5.76
N ARG A 128 -1.67 -7.08 4.94
CA ARG A 128 -0.41 -7.82 4.86
C ARG A 128 0.39 -7.72 6.15
N THR A 129 0.34 -6.57 6.80
CA THR A 129 0.97 -6.37 8.12
C THR A 129 0.41 -7.34 9.16
N ILE A 130 -0.87 -7.67 9.07
CA ILE A 130 -1.54 -8.58 10.00
C ILE A 130 -1.34 -10.04 9.58
N GLN A 131 -1.50 -10.36 8.29
CA GLN A 131 -1.40 -11.72 7.77
C GLN A 131 0.03 -12.27 7.85
N ASP A 132 1.02 -11.44 7.54
CA ASP A 132 2.42 -11.85 7.49
C ASP A 132 3.14 -11.75 8.84
N ALA A 133 2.50 -11.22 9.89
CA ALA A 133 3.09 -11.06 11.21
C ALA A 133 3.62 -12.38 11.82
N GLY A 134 2.98 -13.51 11.48
CA GLY A 134 3.42 -14.84 11.91
C GLY A 134 4.68 -15.36 11.18
N TYR A 135 4.98 -14.86 9.98
CA TYR A 135 6.11 -15.28 9.16
C TYR A 135 7.22 -14.23 9.10
N ARG A 136 6.85 -12.95 9.23
CA ARG A 136 7.75 -11.79 9.12
C ARG A 136 7.54 -10.90 10.34
N GLY A 137 8.13 -11.27 11.49
CA GLY A 137 8.01 -10.49 12.74
C GLY A 137 8.42 -9.02 12.58
N SER A 138 9.29 -8.71 11.61
CA SER A 138 9.71 -7.33 11.27
C SER A 138 8.58 -6.46 10.70
N ILE A 139 7.52 -7.05 10.15
CA ILE A 139 6.42 -6.29 9.54
C ILE A 139 5.60 -5.50 10.57
N THR A 140 5.67 -5.88 11.84
CA THR A 140 5.01 -5.18 12.95
C THR A 140 5.86 -4.08 13.59
N LEU A 141 7.13 -3.93 13.16
CA LEU A 141 8.07 -2.96 13.74
C LEU A 141 7.54 -1.52 13.78
N PRO A 142 6.80 -1.01 12.78
CA PRO A 142 6.31 0.36 12.82
C PRO A 142 5.08 0.58 13.72
N MET A 143 4.45 -0.48 14.26
CA MET A 143 3.14 -0.36 14.93
C MET A 143 3.18 0.48 16.20
N ASP A 144 4.24 0.39 17.00
CA ASP A 144 4.34 1.18 18.23
C ASP A 144 4.52 2.67 17.91
N ASP A 145 5.33 2.99 16.91
CA ASP A 145 5.49 4.36 16.43
C ASP A 145 4.19 4.87 15.78
N PHE A 146 3.47 4.02 15.05
CA PHE A 146 2.15 4.33 14.49
C PHE A 146 1.19 4.81 15.59
N PHE A 147 1.06 4.07 16.69
CA PHE A 147 0.18 4.48 17.77
C PHE A 147 0.65 5.73 18.52
N ARG A 148 1.93 6.07 18.46
CA ARG A 148 2.49 7.31 19.03
C ARG A 148 2.25 8.52 18.14
N CYS A 149 2.14 8.34 16.83
CA CYS A 149 1.87 9.45 15.91
C CYS A 149 0.52 10.11 16.22
N LYS A 150 0.49 11.44 16.23
CA LYS A 150 -0.77 12.21 16.38
C LYS A 150 -1.67 12.04 15.16
N GLN A 151 -1.09 11.96 13.98
CA GLN A 151 -1.81 11.84 12.71
C GLN A 151 -1.45 10.51 12.04
N LYS A 152 -2.45 9.66 11.82
CA LYS A 152 -2.22 8.31 11.27
C LYS A 152 -3.47 7.68 10.71
N ALA A 153 -3.31 6.79 9.74
CA ALA A 153 -4.39 5.98 9.22
C ALA A 153 -3.87 4.65 8.64
N MET A 154 -4.79 3.76 8.38
CA MET A 154 -4.57 2.52 7.64
C MET A 154 -5.45 2.48 6.41
N VAL A 155 -4.93 1.92 5.32
CA VAL A 155 -5.67 1.75 4.05
C VAL A 155 -5.48 0.33 3.55
N SER A 156 -6.57 -0.28 3.10
CA SER A 156 -6.55 -1.59 2.45
C SER A 156 -7.79 -1.79 1.57
N ALA A 157 -7.71 -2.65 0.57
CA ALA A 157 -8.88 -3.13 -0.16
C ALA A 157 -9.67 -4.18 0.63
N THR A 158 -9.01 -4.91 1.52
CA THR A 158 -9.56 -6.02 2.32
C THR A 158 -9.10 -5.92 3.78
N PRO A 159 -9.37 -4.82 4.50
CA PRO A 159 -8.87 -4.64 5.85
C PRO A 159 -9.50 -5.65 6.80
N ILE A 160 -8.68 -6.19 7.69
CA ILE A 160 -9.12 -6.98 8.83
C ILE A 160 -9.43 -6.01 9.97
N ILE A 161 -10.54 -6.24 10.68
CA ILE A 161 -10.85 -5.46 11.89
C ILE A 161 -9.78 -5.79 12.94
N PRO A 162 -8.97 -4.83 13.37
CA PRO A 162 -7.90 -5.10 14.32
C PRO A 162 -8.47 -5.41 15.71
N SER A 163 -7.84 -6.35 16.40
CA SER A 163 -8.16 -6.73 17.77
C SER A 163 -7.38 -5.95 18.84
N ASP A 164 -6.39 -5.16 18.46
CA ASP A 164 -5.58 -4.36 19.38
C ASP A 164 -6.47 -3.26 20.01
N PRO A 165 -6.57 -3.21 21.35
CA PRO A 165 -7.44 -2.26 22.04
C PRO A 165 -7.04 -0.80 21.82
N ARG A 166 -5.81 -0.50 21.42
CA ARG A 166 -5.34 0.86 21.13
C ARG A 166 -6.14 1.52 19.99
N PHE A 167 -6.68 0.75 19.06
CA PHE A 167 -7.54 1.30 18.01
C PHE A 167 -8.83 1.90 18.59
N GLU A 168 -9.46 1.21 19.51
CA GLU A 168 -10.68 1.71 20.15
C GLU A 168 -10.38 2.85 21.12
N GLN A 169 -9.34 2.70 21.93
CA GLN A 169 -8.91 3.72 22.89
C GLN A 169 -8.56 5.06 22.22
N GLN A 170 -8.04 5.02 21.01
CA GLN A 170 -7.68 6.20 20.21
C GLN A 170 -8.80 6.66 19.27
N GLY A 171 -10.00 6.09 19.40
CA GLY A 171 -11.18 6.55 18.65
C GLY A 171 -11.13 6.28 17.17
N PHE A 172 -10.49 5.19 16.71
CA PHE A 172 -10.46 4.85 15.29
C PHE A 172 -11.84 4.58 14.73
N THR A 173 -12.06 5.06 13.50
CA THR A 173 -13.28 4.81 12.71
C THR A 173 -12.94 4.01 11.46
N MET A 174 -13.81 3.09 11.08
CA MET A 174 -13.69 2.40 9.80
C MET A 174 -14.53 3.13 8.74
N LYS A 175 -13.89 3.51 7.65
CA LYS A 175 -14.54 4.15 6.50
C LYS A 175 -14.55 3.17 5.33
N ILE A 176 -15.73 2.82 4.84
CA ILE A 176 -15.89 1.84 3.76
C ILE A 176 -16.35 2.56 2.49
N LEU A 177 -15.52 2.53 1.45
CA LEU A 177 -15.94 2.99 0.13
C LEU A 177 -16.94 2.01 -0.47
N ARG A 178 -18.09 2.51 -0.88
CA ARG A 178 -19.15 1.76 -1.56
C ARG A 178 -19.25 2.19 -3.01
N PRO A 179 -18.75 1.36 -3.95
CA PRO A 179 -18.98 1.63 -5.36
C PRO A 179 -20.46 1.60 -5.71
N THR A 180 -20.93 2.56 -6.52
CA THR A 180 -22.29 2.59 -7.07
C THR A 180 -22.45 1.70 -8.29
N TYR A 181 -21.36 1.08 -8.76
CA TYR A 181 -21.28 0.27 -9.97
C TYR A 181 -20.85 -1.16 -9.66
N ASP A 182 -21.12 -2.08 -10.56
CA ASP A 182 -20.60 -3.44 -10.46
C ASP A 182 -19.09 -3.44 -10.75
N HIS A 183 -18.31 -3.58 -9.69
CA HIS A 183 -16.84 -3.61 -9.72
C HIS A 183 -16.28 -5.04 -9.66
N LYS A 184 -17.15 -6.04 -9.56
CA LYS A 184 -16.71 -7.43 -9.45
C LYS A 184 -16.29 -7.97 -10.81
N PRO A 185 -15.07 -8.50 -10.95
CA PRO A 185 -14.68 -9.13 -12.19
C PRO A 185 -15.53 -10.38 -12.45
N LYS A 186 -15.87 -10.61 -13.71
CA LYS A 186 -16.46 -11.88 -14.12
C LYS A 186 -15.39 -12.96 -13.99
N MET A 187 -15.62 -13.94 -13.16
CA MET A 187 -14.69 -15.05 -12.94
C MET A 187 -15.28 -16.36 -13.45
N LEU A 188 -14.46 -17.12 -14.16
CA LEU A 188 -14.76 -18.50 -14.53
C LEU A 188 -13.79 -19.41 -13.75
N LEU A 189 -14.33 -20.25 -12.88
CA LEU A 189 -13.56 -21.26 -12.17
C LEU A 189 -13.58 -22.57 -12.98
N ILE A 190 -12.40 -23.04 -13.37
CA ILE A 190 -12.24 -24.27 -14.12
C ILE A 190 -11.49 -25.27 -13.25
N HIS A 191 -12.15 -26.37 -12.93
CA HIS A 191 -11.51 -27.51 -12.27
C HIS A 191 -10.92 -28.46 -13.33
N THR A 192 -9.62 -28.69 -13.26
CA THR A 192 -8.94 -29.58 -14.21
C THR A 192 -7.75 -30.25 -13.56
N ASN A 193 -7.48 -31.50 -13.98
CA ASN A 193 -6.28 -32.22 -13.61
C ASN A 193 -5.08 -31.90 -14.51
N ASN A 194 -5.27 -31.04 -15.55
CA ASN A 194 -4.24 -30.62 -16.47
C ASN A 194 -4.23 -29.09 -16.62
N THR A 195 -3.79 -28.42 -15.57
CA THR A 195 -3.72 -26.94 -15.53
C THR A 195 -2.84 -26.36 -16.64
N VAL A 196 -1.68 -26.97 -16.91
CA VAL A 196 -0.75 -26.51 -17.95
C VAL A 196 -1.39 -26.63 -19.34
N GLY A 197 -2.06 -27.74 -19.62
CA GLY A 197 -2.78 -27.94 -20.90
C GLY A 197 -3.88 -26.91 -21.10
N TRP A 198 -4.65 -26.63 -20.06
CA TRP A 198 -5.69 -25.60 -20.10
C TRP A 198 -5.12 -24.19 -20.35
N VAL A 199 -4.06 -23.81 -19.65
CA VAL A 199 -3.40 -22.51 -19.88
C VAL A 199 -2.89 -22.40 -21.31
N ARG A 200 -2.27 -23.44 -21.86
CA ARG A 200 -1.84 -23.46 -23.28
C ARG A 200 -3.02 -23.29 -24.24
N THR A 201 -4.14 -23.94 -23.98
CA THR A 201 -5.37 -23.78 -24.78
C THR A 201 -5.85 -22.33 -24.75
N LEU A 202 -5.92 -21.71 -23.57
CA LEU A 202 -6.33 -20.32 -23.41
C LEU A 202 -5.36 -19.37 -24.15
N MET A 203 -4.04 -19.57 -24.02
CA MET A 203 -3.04 -18.80 -24.74
C MET A 203 -3.25 -18.89 -26.25
N GLY A 204 -3.51 -20.11 -26.77
CA GLY A 204 -3.83 -20.30 -28.19
C GLY A 204 -5.10 -19.58 -28.64
N GLN A 205 -6.13 -19.55 -27.80
CA GLN A 205 -7.40 -18.87 -28.10
C GLN A 205 -7.30 -17.35 -28.17
N VAL A 206 -6.39 -16.72 -27.38
CA VAL A 206 -6.23 -15.25 -27.34
C VAL A 206 -5.10 -14.76 -28.24
N LYS A 207 -4.22 -15.68 -28.71
CA LYS A 207 -3.13 -15.35 -29.65
C LYS A 207 -3.71 -14.73 -30.92
N GLY A 208 -3.19 -13.56 -31.29
CA GLY A 208 -3.62 -12.83 -32.48
C GLY A 208 -4.95 -12.05 -32.34
N LYS A 209 -5.63 -12.11 -31.19
CA LYS A 209 -6.89 -11.37 -30.97
C LYS A 209 -6.72 -9.96 -30.36
N GLY A 210 -5.47 -9.54 -30.07
CA GLY A 210 -5.16 -8.24 -29.48
C GLY A 210 -5.57 -8.07 -28.01
N TYR A 211 -6.00 -9.14 -27.34
CA TYR A 211 -6.33 -9.09 -25.91
C TYR A 211 -5.08 -9.33 -25.06
N PRO A 212 -4.82 -8.50 -24.03
CA PRO A 212 -3.77 -8.79 -23.07
C PRO A 212 -4.12 -10.04 -22.26
N LEU A 213 -3.17 -10.95 -22.11
CA LEU A 213 -3.30 -12.13 -21.27
C LEU A 213 -2.26 -12.05 -20.14
N CYS A 214 -2.74 -11.99 -18.88
CA CYS A 214 -1.91 -12.09 -17.71
C CYS A 214 -2.09 -13.48 -17.07
N ILE A 215 -0.97 -14.20 -16.85
CA ILE A 215 -0.98 -15.51 -16.22
C ILE A 215 -0.19 -15.40 -14.92
N PHE A 216 -0.84 -15.74 -13.81
CA PHE A 216 -0.22 -15.79 -12.48
C PHE A 216 0.01 -17.24 -12.09
N LEU A 217 1.24 -17.58 -11.82
CA LEU A 217 1.66 -18.92 -11.37
C LEU A 217 2.57 -18.74 -10.16
N ASN A 218 2.44 -19.61 -9.18
CA ASN A 218 3.28 -19.61 -7.98
C ASN A 218 4.49 -20.57 -8.09
N SER A 219 4.86 -20.94 -9.32
CA SER A 219 6.01 -21.79 -9.62
C SER A 219 6.86 -21.17 -10.72
N THR A 220 8.06 -20.72 -10.38
CA THR A 220 9.05 -20.18 -11.33
C THR A 220 9.43 -21.17 -12.41
N ASP A 221 9.57 -22.45 -12.07
CA ASP A 221 9.81 -23.54 -13.00
C ASP A 221 8.71 -23.68 -14.05
N THR A 222 7.47 -23.60 -13.63
CA THR A 222 6.31 -23.69 -14.53
C THR A 222 6.24 -22.46 -15.45
N ILE A 223 6.53 -21.26 -14.92
CA ILE A 223 6.61 -20.03 -15.70
C ILE A 223 7.70 -20.16 -16.78
N HIS A 224 8.91 -20.60 -16.38
CA HIS A 224 10.03 -20.76 -17.31
C HIS A 224 9.72 -21.76 -18.42
N ARG A 225 9.17 -22.93 -18.07
CA ARG A 225 8.75 -23.93 -19.07
C ARG A 225 7.70 -23.42 -20.03
N MET A 226 6.76 -22.59 -19.55
CA MET A 226 5.75 -21.99 -20.40
C MET A 226 6.35 -20.99 -21.39
N ILE A 227 7.25 -20.10 -20.94
CA ILE A 227 7.93 -19.11 -21.78
C ILE A 227 8.76 -19.81 -22.87
N CYS A 228 9.50 -20.87 -22.52
CA CYS A 228 10.34 -21.60 -23.48
C CYS A 228 9.55 -22.44 -24.50
N THR A 229 8.25 -22.65 -24.29
CA THR A 229 7.41 -23.49 -25.16
C THR A 229 6.53 -22.67 -26.11
N TYR A 230 6.47 -21.36 -25.96
CA TYR A 230 5.67 -20.41 -26.75
C TYR A 230 6.51 -19.33 -27.44
#